data_abce37dc8b7ba94ed77e0c1b236f0c58
#
_entry.id   abce37dc8b7ba94ed77e0c1b236f0c58
#
_cell.length_a   1.000
_cell.length_b   1.000
_cell.length_c   1.000
_cell.angle_alpha   90.00
_cell.angle_beta   90.00
_cell.angle_gamma   90.00
#
_symmetry.space_group_name_H-M   'P 1'
#
loop_
_entity.id
_entity.type
_entity.pdbx_description
1 polymer ?
#
loop_
_entity_poly.entity_id
_entity_poly.type
_entity_poly.pdbx_seq_one_letter_code
_entity_poly.pdbx_strand_id
1 'polypeptide(L)'
;DEGRHLAQDPYTIVVDVNSNSIIPRAFNTFLKNSRSLTILKNVKDYITTTSLITTSSTAVGEMVNKSRGEDLTGPLDIAVAVEYKGGQKPSKIIAMGNSTFVNDSANQVYGAFYSTNFEFFLQAMNWMVERKDDIIVPTKSYDYNRFYPTQKQSTVMRWVLTVVFPLLILGTGLRVYLRRRHL
;
A
#
# COMPACT_ATOMS: atom_id res chain seq x y z
N ASP A 1 3.99 3.78 -8.76
CA ASP A 1 3.02 4.68 -8.10
C ASP A 1 3.76 5.92 -7.65
N GLU A 2 3.61 7.04 -8.36
CA GLU A 2 4.37 8.27 -8.13
C GLU A 2 4.05 8.86 -6.74
N GLY A 3 5.08 8.99 -5.92
CA GLY A 3 4.98 9.51 -4.56
C GLY A 3 4.42 8.52 -3.51
N ARG A 4 4.02 7.31 -3.91
CA ARG A 4 3.51 6.27 -3.02
C ARG A 4 4.29 4.95 -3.13
N HIS A 5 5.60 5.05 -3.33
CA HIS A 5 6.53 3.92 -3.30
C HIS A 5 7.71 4.22 -2.38
N LEU A 6 8.45 3.20 -1.98
CA LEU A 6 9.67 3.39 -1.21
C LEU A 6 10.74 4.11 -2.04
N ALA A 7 11.50 5.01 -1.42
CA ALA A 7 12.49 5.85 -2.10
C ALA A 7 13.57 5.08 -2.89
N GLN A 8 13.85 3.85 -2.48
CA GLN A 8 14.90 3.00 -3.07
C GLN A 8 14.34 1.84 -3.91
N ASP A 9 13.02 1.64 -3.91
CA ASP A 9 12.39 0.53 -4.60
C ASP A 9 11.01 0.95 -5.15
N PRO A 10 10.94 1.33 -6.43
CA PRO A 10 9.69 1.77 -7.06
C PRO A 10 8.64 0.65 -7.16
N TYR A 11 9.06 -0.60 -7.07
CA TYR A 11 8.16 -1.77 -7.10
C TYR A 11 7.58 -2.13 -5.72
N THR A 12 8.02 -1.46 -4.65
CA THR A 12 7.39 -1.54 -3.33
C THR A 12 6.48 -0.33 -3.14
N ILE A 13 5.18 -0.56 -3.35
CA ILE A 13 4.15 0.48 -3.39
C ILE A 13 3.30 0.49 -2.11
N VAL A 14 2.81 1.68 -1.75
CA VAL A 14 1.77 1.86 -0.73
C VAL A 14 0.42 1.65 -1.39
N VAL A 15 -0.37 0.74 -0.86
CA VAL A 15 -1.71 0.42 -1.36
C VAL A 15 -2.77 0.66 -0.30
N ASP A 16 -3.98 0.95 -0.76
CA ASP A 16 -5.13 1.18 0.10
C ASP A 16 -5.94 -0.12 0.24
N VAL A 17 -6.10 -0.58 1.47
CA VAL A 17 -7.05 -1.65 1.81
C VAL A 17 -8.41 -0.99 2.05
N ASN A 18 -9.37 -1.31 1.19
CA ASN A 18 -10.67 -0.66 1.16
C ASN A 18 -11.59 -1.21 2.25
N SER A 19 -12.20 -0.30 3.04
CA SER A 19 -13.26 -0.69 3.98
C SER A 19 -14.51 -1.13 3.23
N ASN A 20 -15.01 -2.30 3.56
CA ASN A 20 -16.22 -2.89 2.98
C ASN A 20 -16.80 -3.97 3.93
N SER A 21 -17.81 -4.72 3.48
CA SER A 21 -18.41 -5.79 4.27
C SER A 21 -17.46 -6.96 4.59
N ILE A 22 -16.34 -7.08 3.87
CA ILE A 22 -15.34 -8.12 4.04
C ILE A 22 -14.22 -7.63 4.96
N ILE A 23 -13.79 -6.39 4.71
CA ILE A 23 -12.73 -5.68 5.45
C ILE A 23 -13.38 -4.50 6.17
N PRO A 24 -13.71 -4.62 7.46
CA PRO A 24 -14.47 -3.59 8.17
C PRO A 24 -13.73 -2.26 8.36
N ARG A 25 -12.40 -2.30 8.32
CA ARG A 25 -11.56 -1.12 8.56
C ARG A 25 -10.62 -0.88 7.40
N ALA A 26 -10.61 0.34 6.86
CA ALA A 26 -9.62 0.78 5.88
C ALA A 26 -8.26 1.03 6.56
N PHE A 27 -7.19 0.63 5.89
CA PHE A 27 -5.81 0.92 6.29
C PHE A 27 -4.89 0.86 5.06
N ASN A 28 -3.65 1.30 5.23
CA ASN A 28 -2.66 1.24 4.16
C ASN A 28 -1.62 0.17 4.49
N THR A 29 -1.12 -0.47 3.45
CA THR A 29 -0.03 -1.44 3.57
C THR A 29 0.96 -1.31 2.41
N PHE A 30 2.08 -2.02 2.51
CA PHE A 30 3.09 -2.08 1.46
C PHE A 30 3.05 -3.43 0.77
N LEU A 31 3.10 -3.41 -0.55
CA LEU A 31 3.21 -4.61 -1.38
C LEU A 31 4.35 -4.44 -2.38
N LYS A 32 5.17 -5.48 -2.52
CA LYS A 32 6.31 -5.51 -3.44
C LYS A 32 6.01 -6.42 -4.63
N ASN A 33 6.35 -5.95 -5.83
CA ASN A 33 6.20 -6.72 -7.09
C ASN A 33 4.79 -7.28 -7.28
N SER A 34 3.78 -6.42 -7.10
CA SER A 34 2.38 -6.80 -7.28
C SER A 34 1.95 -6.75 -8.74
N ARG A 35 0.96 -7.55 -9.09
CA ARG A 35 0.27 -7.51 -10.38
C ARG A 35 -1.15 -6.99 -10.21
N SER A 36 -1.61 -6.21 -11.18
CA SER A 36 -3.00 -5.78 -11.23
C SER A 36 -3.92 -6.91 -11.66
N LEU A 37 -5.15 -6.86 -11.14
CA LEU A 37 -6.27 -7.70 -11.51
C LEU A 37 -7.29 -6.85 -12.26
N THR A 38 -7.95 -7.43 -13.25
CA THR A 38 -9.01 -6.73 -13.97
C THR A 38 -10.33 -7.41 -13.71
N ILE A 39 -11.29 -6.68 -13.14
CA ILE A 39 -12.65 -7.17 -12.95
C ILE A 39 -13.38 -7.13 -14.29
N LEU A 40 -13.90 -8.26 -14.75
CA LEU A 40 -14.67 -8.35 -15.99
C LEU A 40 -16.03 -7.67 -15.80
N LYS A 41 -16.43 -6.84 -16.78
CA LYS A 41 -17.69 -6.07 -16.74
C LYS A 41 -18.93 -6.91 -17.00
N ASN A 42 -18.81 -7.99 -17.78
CA ASN A 42 -19.94 -8.83 -18.21
C ASN A 42 -20.00 -10.12 -17.37
N VAL A 43 -20.15 -9.98 -16.05
CA VAL A 43 -20.38 -11.12 -15.17
C VAL A 43 -21.88 -11.36 -14.97
N LYS A 44 -22.23 -12.60 -14.68
CA LYS A 44 -23.62 -13.01 -14.45
C LYS A 44 -24.11 -12.46 -13.10
N ASP A 45 -25.40 -12.18 -12.96
CA ASP A 45 -26.01 -11.54 -11.78
C ASP A 45 -25.77 -12.29 -10.44
N TYR A 46 -25.49 -13.58 -10.52
CA TYR A 46 -25.17 -14.39 -9.33
C TYR A 46 -23.68 -14.38 -8.95
N ILE A 47 -22.87 -13.54 -9.62
CA ILE A 47 -21.47 -13.30 -9.28
C ILE A 47 -21.34 -11.88 -8.76
N THR A 48 -20.86 -11.74 -7.55
CA THR A 48 -20.53 -10.44 -6.95
C THR A 48 -19.03 -10.30 -6.82
N THR A 49 -18.47 -9.19 -7.28
CA THR A 49 -17.05 -8.88 -7.18
C THR A 49 -16.85 -7.65 -6.30
N THR A 50 -15.89 -7.69 -5.39
CA THR A 50 -15.58 -6.58 -4.49
C THR A 50 -14.07 -6.32 -4.53
N SER A 51 -13.66 -5.10 -4.86
CA SER A 51 -12.27 -4.69 -4.78
C SER A 51 -11.85 -4.54 -3.31
N LEU A 52 -10.77 -5.20 -2.91
CA LEU A 52 -10.27 -5.21 -1.54
C LEU A 52 -9.04 -4.33 -1.36
N ILE A 53 -8.11 -4.37 -2.31
CA ILE A 53 -6.89 -3.57 -2.29
C ILE A 53 -6.74 -2.87 -3.63
N THR A 54 -6.54 -1.55 -3.58
CA THR A 54 -6.33 -0.71 -4.76
C THR A 54 -5.06 0.12 -4.66
N THR A 55 -4.50 0.45 -5.81
CA THR A 55 -3.44 1.44 -5.92
C THR A 55 -4.02 2.85 -5.99
N SER A 56 -3.17 3.87 -5.93
CA SER A 56 -3.57 5.24 -6.22
C SER A 56 -3.89 5.46 -7.71
N SER A 57 -4.49 6.62 -8.02
CA SER A 57 -4.75 7.03 -9.41
C SER A 57 -3.49 7.32 -10.23
N THR A 58 -2.35 7.56 -9.57
CA THR A 58 -1.06 7.83 -10.22
C THR A 58 -0.21 6.57 -10.42
N ALA A 59 -0.74 5.40 -10.04
CA ALA A 59 -0.04 4.14 -10.25
C ALA A 59 0.02 3.78 -11.75
N VAL A 60 1.13 3.18 -12.14
CA VAL A 60 1.31 2.65 -13.49
C VAL A 60 1.57 1.15 -13.39
N GLY A 61 0.74 0.36 -14.04
CA GLY A 61 0.93 -1.07 -14.21
C GLY A 61 1.72 -1.35 -15.48
N GLU A 62 3.02 -1.58 -15.33
CA GLU A 62 3.90 -1.83 -16.47
C GLU A 62 3.59 -3.17 -17.13
N MET A 63 3.38 -3.16 -18.43
CA MET A 63 3.19 -4.37 -19.22
C MET A 63 4.54 -4.99 -19.55
N VAL A 64 4.81 -6.18 -19.01
CA VAL A 64 6.08 -6.92 -19.22
C VAL A 64 6.32 -7.21 -20.71
N ASN A 65 5.25 -7.42 -21.47
CA ASN A 65 5.33 -7.61 -22.92
C ASN A 65 4.50 -6.54 -23.63
N LYS A 66 5.15 -5.46 -24.05
CA LYS A 66 4.52 -4.31 -24.74
C LYS A 66 3.84 -4.67 -26.07
N SER A 67 4.18 -5.82 -26.68
CA SER A 67 3.45 -6.30 -27.86
C SER A 67 2.05 -6.87 -27.54
N ARG A 68 1.71 -7.07 -26.26
CA ARG A 68 0.40 -7.56 -25.79
C ARG A 68 -0.54 -6.46 -25.28
N GLY A 69 -0.06 -5.25 -25.12
CA GLY A 69 -0.85 -4.13 -24.62
C GLY A 69 0.00 -2.95 -24.13
N GLU A 70 -0.68 -1.88 -23.81
CA GLU A 70 -0.11 -0.66 -23.23
C GLU A 70 -0.07 -0.76 -21.70
N ASP A 71 0.73 0.12 -21.07
CA ASP A 71 0.79 0.24 -19.62
C ASP A 71 -0.58 0.70 -19.08
N LEU A 72 -0.98 0.15 -17.93
CA LEU A 72 -2.26 0.47 -17.31
C LEU A 72 -2.11 1.66 -16.37
N THR A 73 -3.10 2.55 -16.36
CA THR A 73 -3.15 3.69 -15.42
C THR A 73 -4.07 3.36 -14.24
N GLY A 74 -3.67 3.78 -13.03
CA GLY A 74 -4.43 3.58 -11.81
C GLY A 74 -5.79 4.32 -11.77
N PRO A 75 -6.64 4.03 -10.79
CA PRO A 75 -6.41 3.02 -9.76
C PRO A 75 -6.51 1.58 -10.29
N LEU A 76 -5.61 0.70 -9.81
CA LEU A 76 -5.54 -0.70 -10.22
C LEU A 76 -5.88 -1.60 -9.05
N ASP A 77 -6.73 -2.60 -9.27
CA ASP A 77 -7.04 -3.62 -8.27
C ASP A 77 -5.87 -4.58 -8.09
N ILE A 78 -5.45 -4.81 -6.85
CA ILE A 78 -4.41 -5.79 -6.47
C ILE A 78 -5.05 -7.01 -5.80
N ALA A 79 -6.14 -6.84 -5.06
CA ALA A 79 -6.89 -7.93 -4.46
C ALA A 79 -8.39 -7.74 -4.68
N VAL A 80 -9.05 -8.83 -5.04
CA VAL A 80 -10.49 -8.86 -5.35
C VAL A 80 -11.12 -10.07 -4.69
N ALA A 81 -12.26 -9.86 -4.04
CA ALA A 81 -13.14 -10.93 -3.57
C ALA A 81 -14.23 -11.21 -4.61
N VAL A 82 -14.50 -12.48 -4.83
CA VAL A 82 -15.56 -12.96 -5.72
C VAL A 82 -16.47 -13.89 -4.93
N GLU A 83 -17.76 -13.62 -4.92
CA GLU A 83 -18.80 -14.49 -4.37
C GLU A 83 -19.70 -15.01 -5.49
N TYR A 84 -19.82 -16.33 -5.59
CA TYR A 84 -20.67 -17.01 -6.54
C TYR A 84 -21.90 -17.58 -5.80
N LYS A 85 -23.10 -17.10 -6.16
CA LYS A 85 -24.40 -17.47 -5.54
C LYS A 85 -25.28 -18.37 -6.43
N GLY A 86 -24.74 -18.88 -7.54
CA GLY A 86 -25.49 -19.72 -8.49
C GLY A 86 -25.63 -21.19 -8.08
N GLY A 87 -25.06 -21.62 -6.95
CA GLY A 87 -25.13 -22.99 -6.44
C GLY A 87 -26.02 -23.11 -5.18
N GLN A 88 -26.11 -24.32 -4.62
CA GLN A 88 -26.83 -24.57 -3.36
C GLN A 88 -26.21 -23.85 -2.15
N LYS A 89 -24.90 -23.61 -2.19
CA LYS A 89 -24.15 -22.79 -1.21
C LYS A 89 -23.31 -21.78 -1.96
N PRO A 90 -23.11 -20.58 -1.41
CA PRO A 90 -22.24 -19.61 -1.99
C PRO A 90 -20.78 -20.11 -1.96
N SER A 91 -20.08 -19.91 -3.07
CA SER A 91 -18.63 -20.15 -3.15
C SER A 91 -17.91 -18.82 -3.10
N LYS A 92 -16.85 -18.75 -2.33
CA LYS A 92 -16.07 -17.52 -2.11
C LYS A 92 -14.64 -17.72 -2.53
N ILE A 93 -14.10 -16.75 -3.23
CA ILE A 93 -12.72 -16.73 -3.74
C ILE A 93 -12.12 -15.38 -3.44
N ILE A 94 -10.87 -15.36 -3.02
CA ILE A 94 -10.06 -14.14 -2.98
C ILE A 94 -8.90 -14.34 -3.93
N ALA A 95 -8.81 -13.48 -4.94
CA ALA A 95 -7.70 -13.40 -5.86
C ALA A 95 -6.79 -12.25 -5.43
N MET A 96 -5.47 -12.50 -5.39
CA MET A 96 -4.49 -11.50 -5.05
C MET A 96 -3.32 -11.52 -6.03
N GLY A 97 -2.94 -10.35 -6.51
CA GLY A 97 -1.84 -10.15 -7.44
C GLY A 97 -0.46 -10.08 -6.76
N ASN A 98 -0.32 -10.64 -5.56
CA ASN A 98 0.94 -10.69 -4.82
C ASN A 98 1.05 -12.02 -4.07
N SER A 99 2.14 -12.75 -4.28
CA SER A 99 2.38 -14.06 -3.66
C SER A 99 3.24 -14.00 -2.39
N THR A 100 3.84 -12.85 -2.10
CA THR A 100 4.84 -12.72 -1.02
C THR A 100 4.34 -11.94 0.19
N PHE A 101 3.11 -11.47 0.17
CA PHE A 101 2.61 -10.53 1.18
C PHE A 101 2.52 -11.10 2.61
N VAL A 102 2.44 -12.42 2.77
CA VAL A 102 2.38 -13.13 4.08
C VAL A 102 3.29 -14.35 4.15
N ASN A 103 4.30 -14.48 3.29
CA ASN A 103 5.25 -15.58 3.39
C ASN A 103 6.29 -15.35 4.51
N ASP A 104 7.09 -16.34 4.85
CA ASP A 104 8.07 -16.28 5.94
C ASP A 104 9.11 -15.17 5.76
N SER A 105 9.48 -14.85 4.52
CA SER A 105 10.39 -13.74 4.20
C SER A 105 9.71 -12.36 4.19
N ALA A 106 8.38 -12.30 4.21
CA ALA A 106 7.63 -11.06 4.16
C ALA A 106 7.96 -10.14 5.36
N ASN A 107 8.18 -10.70 6.54
CA ASN A 107 8.57 -9.91 7.71
C ASN A 107 9.90 -9.17 7.49
N GLN A 108 10.87 -9.76 6.80
CA GLN A 108 12.13 -9.10 6.46
C GLN A 108 11.94 -8.02 5.38
N VAL A 109 11.04 -8.25 4.43
CA VAL A 109 10.76 -7.31 3.33
C VAL A 109 9.90 -6.14 3.77
N TYR A 110 8.84 -6.42 4.54
CA TYR A 110 7.83 -5.42 4.88
C TYR A 110 7.99 -4.85 6.29
N GLY A 111 8.79 -5.49 7.17
CA GLY A 111 9.04 -5.01 8.53
C GLY A 111 7.74 -4.79 9.31
N ALA A 112 7.52 -3.57 9.82
CA ALA A 112 6.33 -3.23 10.59
C ALA A 112 5.00 -3.37 9.80
N PHE A 113 5.05 -3.34 8.47
CA PHE A 113 3.85 -3.51 7.62
C PHE A 113 3.45 -4.98 7.41
N TYR A 114 4.28 -5.93 7.84
CA TYR A 114 3.90 -7.34 7.83
C TYR A 114 2.64 -7.60 8.66
N SER A 115 2.50 -6.92 9.80
CA SER A 115 1.32 -7.05 10.67
C SER A 115 0.03 -6.59 9.97
N THR A 116 0.07 -5.53 9.17
CA THR A 116 -1.09 -5.06 8.39
C THR A 116 -1.43 -6.00 7.24
N ASN A 117 -0.42 -6.58 6.57
CA ASN A 117 -0.63 -7.62 5.57
C ASN A 117 -1.28 -8.86 6.19
N PHE A 118 -0.82 -9.26 7.36
CA PHE A 118 -1.37 -10.40 8.08
C PHE A 118 -2.78 -10.14 8.60
N GLU A 119 -3.08 -8.92 9.06
CA GLU A 119 -4.43 -8.51 9.42
C GLU A 119 -5.40 -8.63 8.24
N PHE A 120 -5.00 -8.13 7.06
CA PHE A 120 -5.78 -8.32 5.83
C PHE A 120 -6.03 -9.80 5.54
N PHE A 121 -4.99 -10.64 5.61
CA PHE A 121 -5.11 -12.08 5.36
C PHE A 121 -6.11 -12.74 6.32
N LEU A 122 -6.05 -12.44 7.62
CA LEU A 122 -6.97 -13.00 8.60
C LEU A 122 -8.42 -12.57 8.36
N GLN A 123 -8.65 -11.28 8.04
CA GLN A 123 -10.00 -10.79 7.73
C GLN A 123 -10.56 -11.46 6.47
N ALA A 124 -9.73 -11.61 5.45
CA ALA A 124 -10.07 -12.31 4.21
C ALA A 124 -10.44 -13.79 4.47
N MET A 125 -9.65 -14.49 5.30
CA MET A 125 -9.92 -15.88 5.69
C MET A 125 -11.23 -16.01 6.48
N ASN A 126 -11.46 -15.12 7.45
CA ASN A 126 -12.69 -15.12 8.25
C ASN A 126 -13.94 -14.94 7.36
N TRP A 127 -13.86 -14.06 6.37
CA TRP A 127 -14.95 -13.92 5.41
C TRP A 127 -15.18 -15.19 4.59
N MET A 128 -14.13 -15.89 4.15
CA MET A 128 -14.27 -17.13 3.38
C MET A 128 -14.91 -18.26 4.19
N VAL A 129 -14.58 -18.37 5.48
CA VAL A 129 -15.14 -19.41 6.37
C VAL A 129 -16.43 -18.98 7.10
N GLU A 130 -16.99 -17.80 6.75
CA GLU A 130 -18.21 -17.23 7.32
C GLU A 130 -18.18 -17.01 8.85
N ARG A 131 -16.99 -16.86 9.42
CA ARG A 131 -16.85 -16.51 10.83
C ARG A 131 -17.24 -15.05 11.05
N LYS A 132 -18.37 -14.84 11.73
CA LYS A 132 -18.88 -13.48 12.04
C LYS A 132 -18.42 -12.98 13.41
N ASP A 133 -17.93 -13.87 14.27
CA ASP A 133 -17.76 -13.60 15.69
C ASP A 133 -16.29 -13.44 16.15
N ASP A 134 -15.33 -13.59 15.24
CA ASP A 134 -13.93 -13.39 15.60
C ASP A 134 -13.58 -11.89 15.58
N ILE A 135 -13.59 -11.29 16.76
CA ILE A 135 -12.92 -10.00 16.95
C ILE A 135 -11.43 -10.25 16.75
N ILE A 136 -10.92 -9.87 15.57
CA ILE A 136 -9.47 -9.85 15.35
C ILE A 136 -8.91 -8.74 16.23
N VAL A 137 -8.41 -9.11 17.39
CA VAL A 137 -7.63 -8.21 18.23
C VAL A 137 -6.28 -8.07 17.52
N PRO A 138 -5.96 -6.90 16.94
CA PRO A 138 -4.67 -6.70 16.33
C PRO A 138 -3.59 -6.97 17.37
N THR A 139 -2.65 -7.85 17.04
CA THR A 139 -1.50 -8.13 17.89
C THR A 139 -0.80 -6.81 18.17
N LYS A 140 -0.68 -6.45 19.45
CA LYS A 140 0.05 -5.27 19.86
C LYS A 140 1.52 -5.49 19.51
N SER A 141 1.94 -5.02 18.34
CA SER A 141 3.35 -5.11 17.97
C SER A 141 4.10 -4.05 18.77
N TYR A 142 5.08 -4.50 19.54
CA TYR A 142 6.05 -3.62 20.18
C TYR A 142 7.20 -3.28 19.21
N ASP A 143 6.94 -3.41 17.91
CA ASP A 143 7.93 -3.15 16.90
C ASP A 143 8.30 -1.67 16.92
N TYR A 144 9.62 -1.43 16.97
CA TYR A 144 10.19 -0.11 16.80
C TYR A 144 9.61 0.52 15.54
N ASN A 145 9.02 1.71 15.68
CA ASN A 145 8.52 2.52 14.57
C ASN A 145 9.65 2.82 13.58
N ARG A 146 9.92 1.90 12.67
CA ARG A 146 10.83 2.15 11.56
C ARG A 146 10.15 3.13 10.61
N PHE A 147 10.78 4.27 10.43
CA PHE A 147 10.32 5.25 9.47
C PHE A 147 10.72 4.82 8.06
N TYR A 148 9.73 4.55 7.22
CA TYR A 148 9.92 4.23 5.81
C TYR A 148 9.44 5.42 4.97
N PRO A 149 10.34 6.36 4.59
CA PRO A 149 9.93 7.52 3.80
C PRO A 149 9.56 7.11 2.39
N THR A 150 8.48 7.67 1.89
CA THR A 150 8.17 7.62 0.46
C THR A 150 9.18 8.47 -0.33
N GLN A 151 9.27 8.27 -1.66
CA GLN A 151 10.18 9.05 -2.50
C GLN A 151 9.96 10.56 -2.33
N LYS A 152 8.71 11.01 -2.28
CA LYS A 152 8.36 12.42 -2.08
C LYS A 152 8.84 12.95 -0.72
N GLN A 153 8.61 12.20 0.35
CA GLN A 153 9.07 12.56 1.69
C GLN A 153 10.59 12.61 1.78
N SER A 154 11.28 11.64 1.18
CA SER A 154 12.75 11.59 1.13
C SER A 154 13.32 12.80 0.39
N THR A 155 12.74 13.20 -0.73
CA THR A 155 13.17 14.38 -1.49
C THR A 155 12.97 15.66 -0.67
N VAL A 156 11.82 15.83 -0.05
CA VAL A 156 11.55 17.00 0.80
C VAL A 156 12.53 17.06 1.98
N MET A 157 12.76 15.96 2.69
CA MET A 157 13.73 15.90 3.80
C MET A 157 15.14 16.27 3.34
N ARG A 158 15.56 15.75 2.17
CA ARG A 158 16.88 16.07 1.60
C ARG A 158 17.02 17.57 1.37
N TRP A 159 16.06 18.21 0.73
CA TRP A 159 16.07 19.64 0.47
C TRP A 159 16.09 20.47 1.76
N VAL A 160 15.29 20.11 2.73
CA VAL A 160 15.25 20.80 4.02
C VAL A 160 16.60 20.70 4.74
N LEU A 161 17.18 19.51 4.83
CA LEU A 161 18.43 19.31 5.54
C LEU A 161 19.65 19.89 4.80
N THR A 162 19.67 19.79 3.47
CA THR A 162 20.85 20.18 2.68
C THR A 162 20.86 21.66 2.31
N VAL A 163 19.69 22.29 2.16
CA VAL A 163 19.61 23.68 1.67
C VAL A 163 19.06 24.61 2.74
N VAL A 164 17.88 24.31 3.28
CA VAL A 164 17.18 25.24 4.19
C VAL A 164 17.95 25.40 5.50
N PHE A 165 18.40 24.31 6.09
CA PHE A 165 19.11 24.33 7.38
C PHE A 165 20.46 25.07 7.31
N PRO A 166 21.35 24.82 6.33
CA PRO A 166 22.57 25.62 6.18
C PRO A 166 22.32 27.09 5.88
N LEU A 167 21.30 27.43 5.08
CA LEU A 167 20.95 28.84 4.81
C LEU A 167 20.48 29.58 6.07
N LEU A 168 19.74 28.94 6.95
CA LEU A 168 19.34 29.53 8.22
C LEU A 168 20.56 29.82 9.12
N ILE A 169 21.53 28.89 9.16
CA ILE A 169 22.78 29.10 9.93
C ILE A 169 23.57 30.27 9.35
N LEU A 170 23.76 30.28 8.03
CA LEU A 170 24.46 31.38 7.35
C LEU A 170 23.77 32.75 7.56
N GLY A 171 22.44 32.76 7.45
CA GLY A 171 21.64 33.98 7.66
C GLY A 171 21.75 34.53 9.08
N THR A 172 21.71 33.66 10.09
CA THR A 172 21.91 34.06 11.49
C THR A 172 23.33 34.51 11.75
N GLY A 173 24.34 33.82 11.21
CA GLY A 173 25.75 34.22 11.30
C GLY A 173 26.02 35.58 10.66
N LEU A 174 25.48 35.82 9.46
CA LEU A 174 25.60 37.09 8.75
C LEU A 174 24.93 38.24 9.52
N ARG A 175 23.73 38.00 10.08
CA ARG A 175 23.03 39.00 10.92
C ARG A 175 23.86 39.38 12.15
N VAL A 176 24.46 38.42 12.83
CA VAL A 176 25.32 38.69 14.00
C VAL A 176 26.58 39.43 13.58
N TYR A 177 27.20 39.06 12.46
CA TYR A 177 28.38 39.73 11.92
C TYR A 177 28.09 41.21 11.59
N LEU A 178 27.03 41.48 10.86
CA LEU A 178 26.65 42.85 10.48
C LEU A 178 26.32 43.68 11.71
N ARG A 179 25.63 43.13 12.71
CA ARG A 179 25.33 43.87 13.96
C ARG A 179 26.59 44.24 14.74
N ARG A 180 27.61 43.37 14.74
CA ARG A 180 28.90 43.67 15.45
C ARG A 180 29.77 44.64 14.69
N ARG A 181 29.61 44.76 13.36
CA ARG A 181 30.36 45.74 12.56
C ARG A 181 29.88 47.16 12.71
N HIS A 182 28.66 47.38 13.19
CA HIS A 182 28.06 48.68 13.37
C HIS A 182 28.04 49.12 14.87
N LEU A 183 28.70 48.37 15.75
CA LEU A 183 29.05 48.74 17.13
C LEU A 183 30.54 49.08 17.19
#